data_353c733345bab1db8b477cf7bfc79b4d
#
_entry.id   353c733345bab1db8b477cf7bfc79b4d
#
_cell.length_a   1.000
_cell.length_b   1.000
_cell.length_c   1.000
_cell.angle_alpha   90.00
_cell.angle_beta   90.00
_cell.angle_gamma   90.00
#
_symmetry.space_group_name_H-M   'P 1'
#
loop_
_entity.id
_entity.type
_entity.pdbx_description
1 polymer ?
#
loop_
_entity_poly.entity_id
_entity_poly.type
_entity_poly.pdbx_seq_one_letter_code
_entity_poly.pdbx_strand_id
1 'polypeptide(L)'
;MQRLHHLILATVLFFPSSTLAEKYEITVLATNIANFGGFGEWSFSALYEGEEESILFDTGWDDNTVLHNAKILNKDLSKVEKVVLSHWHFDHTGGLLALRDRYRTINEKAFSEVYVAEGFFIQR
;
A
#
# COMPACT_ATOMS: atom_id res chain seq x y z
N MET A 1 50.65 3.76 57.60
CA MET A 1 49.27 4.07 57.16
C MET A 1 49.23 4.00 55.65
N GLN A 2 48.77 2.84 55.10
CA GLN A 2 48.61 2.67 53.67
C GLN A 2 47.18 3.07 53.26
N ARG A 3 47.06 4.05 52.36
CA ARG A 3 45.78 4.47 51.79
C ARG A 3 45.44 3.56 50.59
N LEU A 4 44.39 2.75 50.76
CA LEU A 4 43.85 1.91 49.71
C LEU A 4 43.01 2.78 48.78
N HIS A 5 43.44 2.94 47.52
CA HIS A 5 42.67 3.67 46.50
C HIS A 5 41.73 2.66 45.82
N HIS A 6 40.43 2.82 46.04
CA HIS A 6 39.42 2.04 45.31
C HIS A 6 39.19 2.64 43.94
N LEU A 7 39.57 1.93 42.90
CA LEU A 7 39.29 2.28 41.52
C LEU A 7 37.87 1.77 41.19
N ILE A 8 36.92 2.69 41.03
CA ILE A 8 35.55 2.35 40.58
C ILE A 8 35.60 2.30 39.08
N LEU A 9 35.52 1.07 38.50
CA LEU A 9 35.38 0.84 37.06
C LEU A 9 33.90 0.98 36.68
N ALA A 10 33.50 2.12 36.11
CA ALA A 10 32.15 2.31 35.57
C ALA A 10 32.02 1.58 34.22
N THR A 11 31.32 0.46 34.21
CA THR A 11 30.98 -0.25 32.96
C THR A 11 29.80 0.44 32.31
N VAL A 12 30.03 1.17 31.22
CA VAL A 12 28.97 1.74 30.37
C VAL A 12 28.42 0.63 29.51
N LEU A 13 27.19 0.16 29.81
CA LEU A 13 26.45 -0.77 28.97
C LEU A 13 25.87 -0.01 27.79
N PHE A 14 26.49 -0.19 26.63
CA PHE A 14 25.94 0.29 25.35
C PHE A 14 24.81 -0.68 24.91
N PHE A 15 23.55 -0.31 25.11
CA PHE A 15 22.44 -1.01 24.48
C PHE A 15 22.30 -0.45 23.06
N PRO A 16 22.51 -1.27 22.01
CA PRO A 16 22.20 -0.82 20.66
C PRO A 16 20.68 -0.60 20.59
N SER A 17 20.28 0.66 20.42
CA SER A 17 18.89 0.99 20.08
C SER A 17 18.66 0.48 18.66
N SER A 18 18.07 -0.69 18.51
CA SER A 18 17.57 -1.16 17.22
C SER A 18 16.34 -0.30 16.87
N THR A 19 16.55 0.77 16.14
CA THR A 19 15.46 1.43 15.42
C THR A 19 14.96 0.41 14.39
N LEU A 20 13.79 -0.18 14.68
CA LEU A 20 13.06 -0.91 13.66
C LEU A 20 12.72 0.13 12.58
N ALA A 21 13.30 -0.03 11.39
CA ALA A 21 12.90 0.78 10.26
C ALA A 21 11.45 0.43 9.94
N GLU A 22 10.57 1.44 9.93
CA GLU A 22 9.19 1.27 9.48
C GLU A 22 9.21 0.68 8.06
N LYS A 23 8.47 -0.41 7.86
CA LYS A 23 8.45 -1.10 6.58
C LYS A 23 7.32 -0.56 5.73
N TYR A 24 7.69 0.24 4.73
CA TYR A 24 6.76 0.69 3.69
C TYR A 24 7.04 -0.05 2.39
N GLU A 25 5.99 -0.43 1.68
CA GLU A 25 6.09 -1.06 0.37
C GLU A 25 5.12 -0.42 -0.61
N ILE A 26 5.58 -0.21 -1.87
CA ILE A 26 4.72 0.19 -2.98
C ILE A 26 4.81 -0.88 -4.06
N THR A 27 3.67 -1.46 -4.42
CA THR A 27 3.55 -2.46 -5.46
C THR A 27 2.70 -1.93 -6.60
N VAL A 28 3.25 -1.84 -7.82
CA VAL A 28 2.48 -1.47 -9.01
C VAL A 28 1.66 -2.67 -9.45
N LEU A 29 0.34 -2.52 -9.48
CA LEU A 29 -0.62 -3.58 -9.80
C LEU A 29 -1.17 -3.49 -11.22
N ALA A 30 -1.21 -2.29 -11.83
CA ALA A 30 -1.60 -2.10 -13.22
C ALA A 30 -0.71 -1.05 -13.89
N THR A 31 -0.19 -1.39 -15.06
CA THR A 31 0.60 -0.54 -15.95
C THR A 31 0.71 -1.23 -17.31
N ASN A 32 1.22 -0.53 -18.33
CA ASN A 32 1.36 -1.04 -19.69
C ASN A 32 2.27 -2.29 -19.81
N ILE A 33 3.11 -2.54 -18.81
CA ILE A 33 4.06 -3.65 -18.82
C ILE A 33 3.75 -4.55 -17.63
N ALA A 34 3.56 -5.85 -17.88
CA ALA A 34 3.37 -6.83 -16.84
C ALA A 34 4.62 -7.72 -16.69
N ASN A 35 4.84 -8.21 -15.48
CA ASN A 35 5.79 -9.29 -15.22
C ASN A 35 5.19 -10.64 -15.67
N PHE A 36 6.02 -11.69 -15.72
CA PHE A 36 5.60 -13.02 -16.13
C PHE A 36 4.36 -13.48 -15.35
N GLY A 37 3.31 -13.86 -16.09
CA GLY A 37 2.02 -14.29 -15.54
C GLY A 37 1.07 -13.14 -15.15
N GLY A 38 1.51 -11.89 -15.15
CA GLY A 38 0.65 -10.72 -14.93
C GLY A 38 -0.04 -10.24 -16.19
N PHE A 39 -1.03 -9.36 -16.02
CA PHE A 39 -1.72 -8.65 -17.09
C PHE A 39 -1.19 -7.21 -17.20
N GLY A 40 -0.82 -6.80 -18.40
CA GLY A 40 -0.54 -5.41 -18.73
C GLY A 40 -1.78 -4.77 -19.35
N GLU A 41 -2.03 -3.49 -19.04
CA GLU A 41 -3.10 -2.72 -19.66
C GLU A 41 -2.73 -1.24 -19.71
N TRP A 42 -3.39 -0.50 -20.60
CA TRP A 42 -3.25 0.96 -20.64
C TRP A 42 -3.99 1.58 -19.44
N SER A 43 -3.34 1.53 -18.28
CA SER A 43 -3.92 2.01 -17.03
C SER A 43 -2.86 2.21 -15.95
N PHE A 44 -3.30 2.61 -14.77
CA PHE A 44 -2.45 2.65 -13.59
C PHE A 44 -3.18 2.15 -12.34
N SER A 45 -2.46 1.42 -11.49
CA SER A 45 -2.83 1.14 -10.11
C SER A 45 -1.59 0.79 -9.29
N ALA A 46 -1.48 1.31 -8.08
CA ALA A 46 -0.41 1.02 -7.14
C ALA A 46 -0.95 0.82 -5.73
N LEU A 47 -0.52 -0.26 -5.08
CA LEU A 47 -0.80 -0.55 -3.67
C LEU A 47 0.32 -0.01 -2.80
N TYR A 48 -0.01 0.86 -1.86
CA TYR A 48 0.83 1.22 -0.73
C TYR A 48 0.47 0.35 0.47
N GLU A 49 1.46 -0.24 1.10
CA GLU A 49 1.34 -1.01 2.35
C GLU A 49 2.26 -0.39 3.40
N GLY A 50 1.68 0.14 4.46
CA GLY A 50 2.36 0.65 5.65
C GLY A 50 2.09 -0.24 6.87
N GLU A 51 2.62 0.14 8.04
CA GLU A 51 2.42 -0.61 9.27
C GLU A 51 0.97 -0.59 9.75
N GLU A 52 0.28 0.54 9.58
CA GLU A 52 -1.07 0.76 10.12
C GLU A 52 -2.17 0.66 9.05
N GLU A 53 -1.85 0.93 7.79
CA GLU A 53 -2.85 0.99 6.72
C GLU A 53 -2.32 0.57 5.36
N SER A 54 -3.24 0.16 4.49
CA SER A 54 -3.00 -0.07 3.07
C SER A 54 -3.90 0.86 2.25
N ILE A 55 -3.34 1.48 1.22
CA ILE A 55 -4.03 2.43 0.34
C ILE A 55 -3.86 1.97 -1.10
N LEU A 56 -4.94 1.94 -1.88
CA LEU A 56 -4.85 1.77 -3.31
C LEU A 56 -4.88 3.14 -4.01
N PHE A 57 -3.87 3.41 -4.83
CA PHE A 57 -3.82 4.59 -5.69
C PHE A 57 -4.19 4.17 -7.10
N ASP A 58 -5.28 4.72 -7.64
CA ASP A 58 -5.95 4.32 -8.88
C ASP A 58 -6.33 2.83 -8.91
N THR A 59 -7.25 2.45 -9.79
CA THR A 59 -7.85 1.11 -9.77
C THR A 59 -7.73 0.35 -11.08
N GLY A 60 -6.95 0.90 -12.03
CA GLY A 60 -6.86 0.30 -13.36
C GLY A 60 -8.11 0.53 -14.21
N TRP A 61 -8.14 -0.13 -15.35
CA TRP A 61 -9.24 -0.09 -16.32
C TRP A 61 -10.16 -1.31 -16.18
N ASP A 62 -9.58 -2.51 -16.33
CA ASP A 62 -10.33 -3.76 -16.39
C ASP A 62 -10.67 -4.28 -14.98
N ASP A 63 -11.84 -4.90 -14.86
CA ASP A 63 -12.35 -5.46 -13.60
C ASP A 63 -11.41 -6.53 -12.98
N ASN A 64 -10.53 -7.15 -13.77
CA ASN A 64 -9.72 -8.28 -13.35
C ASN A 64 -8.22 -7.97 -13.24
N THR A 65 -7.69 -6.96 -13.93
CA THR A 65 -6.24 -6.75 -14.02
C THR A 65 -5.62 -6.55 -12.65
N VAL A 66 -6.14 -5.62 -11.85
CA VAL A 66 -5.63 -5.36 -10.49
C VAL A 66 -5.81 -6.59 -9.58
N LEU A 67 -6.98 -7.26 -9.67
CA LEU A 67 -7.26 -8.49 -8.91
C LEU A 67 -6.29 -9.61 -9.24
N HIS A 68 -6.05 -9.85 -10.54
CA HIS A 68 -5.16 -10.89 -11.03
C HIS A 68 -3.71 -10.61 -10.62
N ASN A 69 -3.24 -9.39 -10.85
CA ASN A 69 -1.86 -9.01 -10.56
C ASN A 69 -1.58 -9.01 -9.05
N ALA A 70 -2.52 -8.55 -8.21
CA ALA A 70 -2.41 -8.66 -6.77
C ALA A 70 -2.25 -10.12 -6.32
N LYS A 71 -3.03 -11.04 -6.90
CA LYS A 71 -2.93 -12.48 -6.61
C LYS A 71 -1.56 -13.05 -7.02
N ILE A 72 -1.06 -12.73 -8.22
CA ILE A 72 0.25 -13.18 -8.69
C ILE A 72 1.38 -12.68 -7.80
N LEU A 73 1.25 -11.44 -7.30
CA LEU A 73 2.24 -10.79 -6.44
C LEU A 73 2.05 -11.10 -4.94
N ASN A 74 1.11 -11.98 -4.58
CA ASN A 74 0.79 -12.34 -3.20
C ASN A 74 0.37 -11.13 -2.32
N LYS A 75 -0.39 -10.19 -2.90
CA LYS A 75 -0.90 -9.01 -2.21
C LYS A 75 -2.34 -9.23 -1.74
N ASP A 76 -2.61 -8.88 -0.48
CA ASP A 76 -3.93 -9.00 0.14
C ASP A 76 -4.68 -7.67 0.07
N LEU A 77 -5.57 -7.54 -0.92
CA LEU A 77 -6.38 -6.35 -1.10
C LEU A 77 -7.60 -6.26 -0.16
N SER A 78 -7.91 -7.30 0.61
CA SER A 78 -9.05 -7.29 1.54
C SER A 78 -8.90 -6.28 2.69
N LYS A 79 -7.67 -5.84 2.95
CA LYS A 79 -7.34 -4.87 4.00
C LYS A 79 -7.36 -3.42 3.52
N VAL A 80 -7.50 -3.20 2.22
CA VAL A 80 -7.55 -1.85 1.63
C VAL A 80 -8.91 -1.24 1.90
N GLU A 81 -9.01 -0.27 2.78
CA GLU A 81 -10.22 0.50 3.03
C GLU A 81 -10.27 1.79 2.20
N LYS A 82 -9.10 2.38 1.95
CA LYS A 82 -8.92 3.69 1.32
C LYS A 82 -8.43 3.57 -0.13
N VAL A 83 -9.08 4.32 -1.01
CA VAL A 83 -8.67 4.47 -2.42
C VAL A 83 -8.43 5.95 -2.70
N VAL A 84 -7.32 6.27 -3.34
CA VAL A 84 -7.03 7.60 -3.86
C VAL A 84 -7.12 7.55 -5.37
N LEU A 85 -7.98 8.37 -5.97
CA LEU A 85 -8.09 8.47 -7.44
C LEU A 85 -7.43 9.75 -7.92
N SER A 86 -6.47 9.60 -8.84
CA SER A 86 -5.69 10.71 -9.38
C SER A 86 -6.56 11.65 -10.24
N HIS A 87 -7.40 11.08 -11.10
CA HIS A 87 -8.33 11.80 -11.97
C HIS A 87 -9.44 10.86 -12.46
N TRP A 88 -10.46 11.42 -13.13
CA TRP A 88 -11.71 10.72 -13.46
C TRP A 88 -11.64 9.79 -14.67
N HIS A 89 -10.53 9.70 -15.40
CA HIS A 89 -10.43 8.83 -16.57
C HIS A 89 -10.61 7.35 -16.22
N PHE A 90 -11.21 6.62 -17.13
CA PHE A 90 -11.64 5.27 -16.91
C PHE A 90 -10.48 4.29 -16.66
N ASP A 91 -9.34 4.54 -17.29
CA ASP A 91 -8.08 3.80 -17.09
C ASP A 91 -7.45 3.99 -15.70
N HIS A 92 -8.05 4.81 -14.85
CA HIS A 92 -7.67 5.03 -13.45
C HIS A 92 -8.78 4.66 -12.46
N THR A 93 -10.04 4.62 -12.91
CA THR A 93 -11.21 4.44 -12.04
C THR A 93 -12.01 3.16 -12.34
N GLY A 94 -11.76 2.50 -13.47
CA GLY A 94 -12.61 1.42 -14.00
C GLY A 94 -12.75 0.22 -13.08
N GLY A 95 -11.67 -0.21 -12.43
CA GLY A 95 -11.67 -1.38 -11.55
C GLY A 95 -12.33 -1.18 -10.17
N LEU A 96 -12.69 0.08 -9.78
CA LEU A 96 -13.14 0.37 -8.42
C LEU A 96 -14.34 -0.46 -7.96
N LEU A 97 -15.37 -0.56 -8.80
CA LEU A 97 -16.61 -1.27 -8.43
C LEU A 97 -16.38 -2.77 -8.32
N ALA A 98 -15.59 -3.36 -9.22
CA ALA A 98 -15.24 -4.77 -9.18
C ALA A 98 -14.42 -5.12 -7.93
N LEU A 99 -13.46 -4.27 -7.55
CA LEU A 99 -12.69 -4.42 -6.31
C LEU A 99 -13.60 -4.34 -5.08
N ARG A 100 -14.48 -3.34 -5.01
CA ARG A 100 -15.45 -3.19 -3.93
C ARG A 100 -16.38 -4.41 -3.83
N ASP A 101 -16.97 -4.84 -4.94
CA ASP A 101 -17.88 -6.00 -4.96
C ASP A 101 -17.18 -7.29 -4.55
N ARG A 102 -15.94 -7.46 -4.96
CA ARG A 102 -15.14 -8.65 -4.64
C ARG A 102 -14.85 -8.76 -3.13
N TYR A 103 -14.50 -7.63 -2.49
CA TYR A 103 -13.97 -7.66 -1.13
C TYR A 103 -14.95 -7.26 -0.04
N ARG A 104 -16.06 -6.57 -0.34
CA ARG A 104 -17.05 -6.14 0.68
C ARG A 104 -17.67 -7.29 1.48
N THR A 105 -17.70 -8.50 0.94
CA THR A 105 -18.18 -9.70 1.64
C THR A 105 -17.15 -10.28 2.61
N ILE A 106 -15.88 -9.94 2.44
CA ILE A 106 -14.76 -10.37 3.29
C ILE A 106 -14.50 -9.31 4.38
N ASN A 107 -14.45 -8.05 3.96
CA ASN A 107 -14.33 -6.88 4.82
C ASN A 107 -15.32 -5.81 4.33
N GLU A 108 -16.34 -5.51 5.11
CA GLU A 108 -17.37 -4.53 4.78
C GLU A 108 -16.81 -3.13 4.46
N LYS A 109 -15.66 -2.80 5.06
CA LYS A 109 -14.98 -1.52 4.82
C LYS A 109 -14.02 -1.54 3.61
N ALA A 110 -13.74 -2.71 3.01
CA ALA A 110 -12.81 -2.76 1.88
C ALA A 110 -13.28 -1.84 0.75
N PHE A 111 -12.40 -0.96 0.27
CA PHE A 111 -12.66 0.03 -0.80
C PHE A 111 -13.89 0.94 -0.54
N SER A 112 -14.16 1.28 0.73
CA SER A 112 -15.34 2.08 1.10
C SER A 112 -15.06 3.58 1.18
N GLU A 113 -13.82 3.98 1.33
CA GLU A 113 -13.40 5.38 1.40
C GLU A 113 -12.66 5.78 0.12
N VAL A 114 -13.22 6.72 -0.63
CA VAL A 114 -12.62 7.19 -1.89
C VAL A 114 -12.24 8.65 -1.77
N TYR A 115 -10.96 8.92 -1.97
CA TYR A 115 -10.37 10.26 -1.94
C TYR A 115 -10.10 10.75 -3.35
N VAL A 116 -10.59 11.94 -3.66
CA VAL A 116 -10.45 12.58 -4.98
C VAL A 116 -10.04 14.04 -4.82
N ALA A 117 -9.35 14.60 -5.82
CA ALA A 117 -9.01 16.02 -5.83
C ALA A 117 -10.25 16.91 -6.03
N GLU A 118 -10.16 18.16 -5.56
CA GLU A 118 -11.18 19.17 -5.90
C GLU A 118 -11.30 19.31 -7.42
N GLY A 119 -12.53 19.35 -7.91
CA GLY A 119 -12.80 19.43 -9.34
C GLY A 119 -12.73 18.12 -10.11
N PHE A 120 -12.59 16.97 -9.42
CA PHE A 120 -12.51 15.64 -10.03
C PHE A 120 -13.63 15.36 -11.05
N PHE A 121 -14.87 15.80 -10.77
CA PHE A 121 -16.04 15.60 -11.63
C PHE A 121 -16.31 16.75 -12.61
N ILE A 122 -15.43 17.76 -12.67
CA ILE A 122 -15.62 18.89 -13.59
C ILE A 122 -15.00 18.53 -14.95
N GLN A 123 -15.85 18.32 -15.95
CA GLN A 123 -15.41 18.21 -17.34
C GLN A 123 -14.86 19.58 -17.81
N ARG A 124 -13.62 19.57 -18.29
CA ARG A 124 -13.00 20.73 -18.95
C ARG A 124 -13.03 20.54 -20.44
#